data_fe0a0d1ca5266405a164f07ee4e7b7b4
#
_entry.id   fe0a0d1ca5266405a164f07ee4e7b7b4
#
_cell.length_a   1.000
_cell.length_b   1.000
_cell.length_c   1.000
_cell.angle_alpha   90.00
_cell.angle_beta   90.00
_cell.angle_gamma   90.00
#
_symmetry.space_group_name_H-M   'P 1'
#
loop_
_entity.id
_entity.type
_entity.pdbx_description
1 polymer ?
#
loop_
_entity_poly.entity_id
_entity_poly.type
_entity_poly.pdbx_seq_one_letter_code
_entity_poly.pdbx_strand_id
1 'polypeptide(L)'
;NDLPIAFEWVSSTLDTIYISQSNLNENYILEWEPSTDPIDGDSINYLLYAKIGAYPAEEIYDTTSTSVSITYQEILDGVFEDSPVNAATVRFNVKASDSIDTVDISGDNRLIYVNRYDNYLSTESEKIPTEFALHENYPNPFNPSTTLRFDLPEVSNVILTIYNMLGQKV
;
A
#
# COMPACT_ATOMS: atom_id res chain seq x y z
N ASN A 1 -23.50 -2.21 -33.04
CA ASN A 1 -22.33 -2.27 -32.18
C ASN A 1 -22.46 -3.44 -31.21
N ASP A 2 -21.45 -4.28 -31.11
CA ASP A 2 -21.43 -5.40 -30.16
C ASP A 2 -20.48 -5.07 -29.00
N LEU A 3 -20.67 -5.78 -27.89
CA LEU A 3 -19.80 -5.65 -26.73
C LEU A 3 -18.40 -6.26 -27.02
N PRO A 4 -17.32 -5.66 -26.54
CA PRO A 4 -16.02 -6.31 -26.51
C PRO A 4 -16.09 -7.70 -25.88
N ILE A 5 -15.26 -8.63 -26.35
CA ILE A 5 -15.22 -10.00 -25.81
C ILE A 5 -14.67 -9.97 -24.38
N ALA A 6 -15.24 -10.80 -23.50
CA ALA A 6 -14.74 -11.00 -22.15
C ALA A 6 -13.28 -11.50 -22.16
N PHE A 7 -12.48 -11.06 -21.21
CA PHE A 7 -11.04 -11.31 -21.06
C PHE A 7 -10.69 -11.55 -19.60
N GLU A 8 -9.51 -12.09 -19.32
CA GLU A 8 -9.09 -12.51 -17.97
C GLU A 8 -7.71 -11.96 -17.60
N TRP A 9 -7.37 -12.01 -16.31
CA TRP A 9 -6.02 -11.74 -15.84
C TRP A 9 -5.07 -12.86 -16.26
N VAL A 10 -3.89 -12.50 -16.77
CA VAL A 10 -2.84 -13.48 -17.16
C VAL A 10 -2.19 -14.13 -15.94
N SER A 11 -2.13 -13.45 -14.80
CA SER A 11 -1.45 -13.91 -13.60
C SER A 11 -2.40 -14.06 -12.42
N SER A 12 -1.91 -14.64 -11.31
CA SER A 12 -2.67 -14.84 -10.07
C SER A 12 -3.40 -13.56 -9.63
N THR A 13 -4.60 -13.71 -9.08
CA THR A 13 -5.44 -12.60 -8.62
C THR A 13 -5.08 -12.08 -7.23
N LEU A 14 -4.13 -12.70 -6.53
CA LEU A 14 -3.68 -12.31 -5.20
C LEU A 14 -2.16 -12.24 -5.12
N ASP A 15 -1.63 -11.15 -4.57
CA ASP A 15 -0.21 -10.94 -4.37
C ASP A 15 0.11 -10.09 -3.14
N THR A 16 1.35 -10.12 -2.67
CA THR A 16 1.83 -9.28 -1.56
C THR A 16 3.13 -8.60 -1.96
N ILE A 17 3.18 -7.30 -1.83
CA ILE A 17 4.38 -6.50 -2.11
C ILE A 17 4.87 -5.79 -0.84
N TYR A 18 6.18 -5.69 -0.73
CA TYR A 18 6.86 -5.01 0.37
C TYR A 18 7.67 -3.84 -0.21
N ILE A 19 7.31 -2.62 0.16
CA ILE A 19 7.94 -1.40 -0.33
C ILE A 19 8.91 -0.87 0.71
N SER A 20 10.12 -0.56 0.27
CA SER A 20 11.20 0.02 1.07
C SER A 20 11.96 1.06 0.24
N GLN A 21 12.83 1.84 0.87
CA GLN A 21 13.70 2.81 0.17
C GLN A 21 14.59 2.19 -0.92
N SER A 22 14.91 0.89 -0.78
CA SER A 22 15.83 0.22 -1.71
C SER A 22 15.18 -0.28 -3.00
N ASN A 23 13.84 -0.38 -3.05
CA ASN A 23 13.12 -0.96 -4.19
C ASN A 23 12.06 -0.05 -4.82
N LEU A 24 12.10 1.26 -4.56
CA LEU A 24 11.13 2.22 -5.10
C LEU A 24 11.04 2.24 -6.62
N ASN A 25 12.15 1.94 -7.30
CA ASN A 25 12.23 1.89 -8.76
C ASN A 25 11.84 0.53 -9.34
N GLU A 26 11.51 -0.46 -8.50
CA GLU A 26 10.96 -1.72 -8.97
C GLU A 26 9.53 -1.53 -9.46
N ASN A 27 9.08 -2.42 -10.34
CA ASN A 27 7.77 -2.33 -10.97
C ASN A 27 6.88 -3.48 -10.56
N TYR A 28 5.62 -3.16 -10.30
CA TYR A 28 4.53 -4.11 -10.27
C TYR A 28 3.84 -4.12 -11.62
N ILE A 29 3.75 -5.29 -12.25
CA ILE A 29 3.20 -5.45 -13.60
C ILE A 29 1.82 -6.08 -13.50
N LEU A 30 0.84 -5.43 -14.09
CA LEU A 30 -0.51 -5.93 -14.29
C LEU A 30 -0.66 -6.34 -15.76
N GLU A 31 -1.06 -7.58 -16.00
CA GLU A 31 -1.25 -8.12 -17.37
C GLU A 31 -2.58 -8.83 -17.49
N TRP A 32 -3.23 -8.66 -18.62
CA TRP A 32 -4.51 -9.28 -18.96
C TRP A 32 -4.52 -9.76 -20.41
N GLU A 33 -5.45 -10.65 -20.72
CA GLU A 33 -5.65 -11.13 -22.08
C GLU A 33 -6.25 -10.02 -22.95
N PRO A 34 -5.94 -10.01 -24.27
CA PRO A 34 -6.55 -9.05 -25.17
C PRO A 34 -8.05 -9.34 -25.35
N SER A 35 -8.86 -8.28 -25.24
CA SER A 35 -10.23 -8.29 -25.73
C SER A 35 -10.27 -7.88 -27.21
N THR A 36 -11.29 -8.28 -27.92
CA THR A 36 -11.52 -7.93 -29.34
C THR A 36 -12.98 -7.54 -29.54
N ASP A 37 -13.23 -6.67 -30.51
CA ASP A 37 -14.55 -6.49 -31.05
C ASP A 37 -14.77 -7.47 -32.21
N PRO A 38 -15.73 -8.41 -32.10
CA PRO A 38 -15.85 -9.50 -33.08
C PRO A 38 -16.54 -9.10 -34.40
N ILE A 39 -17.29 -8.02 -34.42
CA ILE A 39 -18.14 -7.65 -35.61
C ILE A 39 -17.60 -6.40 -36.30
N ASP A 40 -17.42 -5.32 -35.56
CA ASP A 40 -17.04 -4.03 -36.13
C ASP A 40 -15.53 -3.86 -36.24
N GLY A 41 -14.73 -4.64 -35.47
CA GLY A 41 -13.29 -4.61 -35.50
C GLY A 41 -12.70 -3.32 -34.92
N ASP A 42 -13.42 -2.66 -34.04
CA ASP A 42 -13.03 -1.42 -33.44
C ASP A 42 -11.82 -1.60 -32.50
N SER A 43 -11.07 -0.53 -32.34
CA SER A 43 -9.91 -0.51 -31.45
C SER A 43 -10.36 -0.57 -29.99
N ILE A 44 -9.76 -1.47 -29.22
CA ILE A 44 -10.06 -1.62 -27.80
C ILE A 44 -9.09 -0.79 -26.97
N ASN A 45 -9.64 0.04 -26.09
CA ASN A 45 -8.95 0.69 -24.99
C ASN A 45 -9.23 -0.05 -23.68
N TYR A 46 -8.23 -0.06 -22.78
CA TYR A 46 -8.36 -0.65 -21.46
C TYR A 46 -8.29 0.45 -20.40
N LEU A 47 -9.33 0.52 -19.58
CA LEU A 47 -9.46 1.46 -18.48
C LEU A 47 -9.14 0.71 -17.20
N LEU A 48 -7.98 1.00 -16.57
CA LEU A 48 -7.56 0.39 -15.32
C LEU A 48 -8.04 1.23 -14.15
N TYR A 49 -8.75 0.60 -13.24
CA TYR A 49 -9.25 1.18 -12.00
C TYR A 49 -8.51 0.61 -10.79
N ALA A 50 -8.20 1.46 -9.82
CA ALA A 50 -7.70 1.06 -8.52
C ALA A 50 -8.68 1.45 -7.42
N LYS A 51 -8.82 0.58 -6.41
CA LYS A 51 -9.60 0.83 -5.21
C LYS A 51 -8.76 0.51 -3.99
N ILE A 52 -8.59 1.49 -3.09
CA ILE A 52 -7.82 1.36 -1.86
C ILE A 52 -8.79 1.24 -0.68
N GLY A 53 -8.77 0.11 0.01
CA GLY A 53 -9.62 -0.13 1.17
C GLY A 53 -11.10 0.15 0.93
N ALA A 54 -11.66 1.11 1.67
CA ALA A 54 -13.08 1.52 1.59
C ALA A 54 -13.34 2.69 0.61
N TYR A 55 -12.30 3.31 0.04
CA TYR A 55 -12.45 4.42 -0.90
C TYR A 55 -13.11 3.96 -2.21
N PRO A 56 -13.75 4.86 -2.97
CA PRO A 56 -14.28 4.53 -4.29
C PRO A 56 -13.16 4.07 -5.22
N ALA A 57 -13.49 3.32 -6.26
CA ALA A 57 -12.54 2.99 -7.32
C ALA A 57 -12.30 4.22 -8.19
N GLU A 58 -11.04 4.48 -8.52
CA GLU A 58 -10.63 5.57 -9.40
C GLU A 58 -9.94 5.00 -10.64
N GLU A 59 -10.17 5.63 -11.79
CA GLU A 59 -9.46 5.32 -13.02
C GLU A 59 -8.04 5.87 -12.92
N ILE A 60 -7.06 4.99 -13.11
CA ILE A 60 -5.63 5.33 -12.99
C ILE A 60 -4.87 5.25 -14.31
N TYR A 61 -5.36 4.48 -15.30
CA TYR A 61 -4.78 4.37 -16.64
C TYR A 61 -5.87 4.18 -17.70
N ASP A 62 -5.64 4.80 -18.86
CA ASP A 62 -6.31 4.54 -20.14
C ASP A 62 -5.22 4.15 -21.16
N THR A 63 -5.30 2.96 -21.73
CA THR A 63 -4.25 2.41 -22.58
C THR A 63 -4.79 1.41 -23.61
N THR A 64 -4.12 1.28 -24.75
CA THR A 64 -4.35 0.21 -25.73
C THR A 64 -3.48 -1.02 -25.46
N SER A 65 -2.57 -0.95 -24.50
CA SER A 65 -1.72 -2.08 -24.07
C SER A 65 -2.50 -3.05 -23.19
N THR A 66 -2.18 -4.34 -23.30
CA THR A 66 -2.69 -5.38 -22.40
C THR A 66 -1.87 -5.54 -21.12
N SER A 67 -1.00 -4.58 -20.85
CA SER A 67 -0.23 -4.53 -19.59
C SER A 67 0.06 -3.10 -19.17
N VAL A 68 0.15 -2.91 -17.85
CA VAL A 68 0.58 -1.67 -17.20
C VAL A 68 1.66 -1.99 -16.18
N SER A 69 2.69 -1.16 -16.16
CA SER A 69 3.80 -1.23 -15.21
C SER A 69 3.73 -0.04 -14.28
N ILE A 70 3.56 -0.30 -12.98
CA ILE A 70 3.43 0.73 -11.93
C ILE A 70 4.64 0.60 -11.02
N THR A 71 5.40 1.67 -10.83
CA THR A 71 6.54 1.66 -9.91
C THR A 71 6.07 1.53 -8.46
N TYR A 72 6.92 0.97 -7.60
CA TYR A 72 6.63 0.91 -6.18
C TYR A 72 6.54 2.31 -5.54
N GLN A 73 7.25 3.30 -6.10
CA GLN A 73 7.08 4.69 -5.69
C GLN A 73 5.66 5.20 -5.98
N GLU A 74 5.13 4.98 -7.19
CA GLU A 74 3.76 5.38 -7.55
C GLU A 74 2.72 4.69 -6.67
N ILE A 75 2.92 3.39 -6.37
CA ILE A 75 2.04 2.66 -5.45
C ILE A 75 2.11 3.25 -4.05
N LEU A 76 3.31 3.57 -3.57
CA LEU A 76 3.52 4.18 -2.26
C LEU A 76 2.79 5.52 -2.14
N ASP A 77 2.98 6.39 -3.12
CA ASP A 77 2.39 7.73 -3.14
C ASP A 77 0.87 7.65 -3.22
N GLY A 78 0.33 6.82 -4.12
CA GLY A 78 -1.12 6.66 -4.28
C GLY A 78 -1.82 5.96 -3.11
N VAL A 79 -1.14 5.04 -2.42
CA VAL A 79 -1.76 4.23 -1.35
C VAL A 79 -1.61 4.88 0.02
N PHE A 80 -0.48 5.55 0.28
CA PHE A 80 -0.11 6.01 1.62
C PHE A 80 0.09 7.52 1.74
N GLU A 81 -0.24 8.30 0.70
CA GLU A 81 -0.28 9.76 0.80
C GLU A 81 -1.19 10.14 1.97
N ASP A 82 -0.69 10.91 2.91
CA ASP A 82 -1.41 11.33 4.12
C ASP A 82 -1.93 10.20 5.04
N SER A 83 -1.53 8.95 4.82
CA SER A 83 -1.99 7.82 5.62
C SER A 83 -0.96 7.38 6.67
N PRO A 84 -1.35 7.25 7.96
CA PRO A 84 -0.46 6.78 9.01
C PRO A 84 -0.29 5.25 9.04
N VAL A 85 -1.01 4.50 8.20
CA VAL A 85 -0.95 3.04 8.20
C VAL A 85 0.24 2.52 7.40
N ASN A 86 0.77 1.37 7.79
CA ASN A 86 1.91 0.72 7.14
C ASN A 86 1.51 -0.44 6.21
N ALA A 87 0.22 -0.73 6.12
CA ALA A 87 -0.30 -1.75 5.23
C ALA A 87 -1.67 -1.36 4.68
N ALA A 88 -1.90 -1.67 3.42
CA ALA A 88 -3.18 -1.44 2.76
C ALA A 88 -3.46 -2.54 1.73
N THR A 89 -4.73 -2.67 1.37
CA THR A 89 -5.16 -3.54 0.28
C THR A 89 -5.57 -2.70 -0.91
N VAL A 90 -5.00 -2.99 -2.06
CA VAL A 90 -5.39 -2.38 -3.34
C VAL A 90 -6.06 -3.43 -4.21
N ARG A 91 -7.19 -3.06 -4.78
CA ARG A 91 -7.96 -3.90 -5.70
C ARG A 91 -7.95 -3.24 -7.06
N PHE A 92 -7.47 -3.97 -8.07
CA PHE A 92 -7.49 -3.53 -9.46
C PHE A 92 -8.62 -4.19 -10.23
N ASN A 93 -9.23 -3.42 -11.11
CA ASN A 93 -10.20 -3.88 -12.11
C ASN A 93 -9.82 -3.26 -13.45
N VAL A 94 -10.07 -3.99 -14.54
CA VAL A 94 -9.88 -3.49 -15.91
C VAL A 94 -11.18 -3.60 -16.67
N LYS A 95 -11.47 -2.58 -17.46
CA LYS A 95 -12.57 -2.58 -18.43
C LYS A 95 -12.01 -2.45 -19.83
N ALA A 96 -12.46 -3.28 -20.74
CA ALA A 96 -12.22 -3.10 -22.18
C ALA A 96 -13.35 -2.23 -22.76
N SER A 97 -13.00 -1.25 -23.57
CA SER A 97 -13.94 -0.31 -24.21
C SER A 97 -13.64 -0.17 -25.70
N ASP A 98 -14.67 -0.20 -26.51
CA ASP A 98 -14.65 0.16 -27.94
C ASP A 98 -15.03 1.62 -28.18
N SER A 99 -15.10 2.43 -27.14
CA SER A 99 -15.56 3.84 -27.10
C SER A 99 -17.08 4.02 -27.08
N ILE A 100 -17.87 2.97 -27.25
CA ILE A 100 -19.32 2.99 -27.17
C ILE A 100 -19.80 2.15 -25.98
N ASP A 101 -19.30 0.95 -25.90
CA ASP A 101 -19.63 -0.04 -24.87
C ASP A 101 -18.39 -0.43 -24.06
N THR A 102 -18.63 -1.03 -22.89
CA THR A 102 -17.56 -1.52 -22.00
C THR A 102 -17.88 -2.89 -21.45
N VAL A 103 -16.85 -3.73 -21.29
CA VAL A 103 -16.94 -5.01 -20.60
C VAL A 103 -15.91 -5.06 -19.47
N ASP A 104 -16.34 -5.52 -18.30
CA ASP A 104 -15.44 -5.75 -17.19
C ASP A 104 -14.60 -7.01 -17.41
N ILE A 105 -13.36 -7.02 -16.86
CA ILE A 105 -12.54 -8.23 -16.84
C ILE A 105 -13.28 -9.34 -16.11
N SER A 106 -13.18 -10.57 -16.63
CA SER A 106 -13.84 -11.75 -16.06
C SER A 106 -13.12 -12.25 -14.81
N GLY A 107 -13.87 -12.89 -13.91
CA GLY A 107 -13.32 -13.47 -12.69
C GLY A 107 -13.12 -12.45 -11.57
N ASP A 108 -12.28 -12.81 -10.60
CA ASP A 108 -12.01 -11.98 -9.43
C ASP A 108 -11.09 -10.80 -9.77
N ASN A 109 -11.34 -9.65 -9.16
CA ASN A 109 -10.44 -8.52 -9.24
C ASN A 109 -9.03 -8.87 -8.75
N ARG A 110 -8.00 -8.28 -9.38
CA ARG A 110 -6.63 -8.39 -8.92
C ARG A 110 -6.48 -7.69 -7.56
N LEU A 111 -6.04 -8.44 -6.56
CA LEU A 111 -5.86 -7.95 -5.20
C LEU A 111 -4.37 -7.97 -4.83
N ILE A 112 -3.85 -6.85 -4.35
CA ILE A 112 -2.52 -6.80 -3.77
C ILE A 112 -2.58 -6.31 -2.32
N TYR A 113 -1.78 -6.95 -1.47
CA TYR A 113 -1.47 -6.46 -0.13
C TYR A 113 -0.17 -5.68 -0.21
N VAL A 114 -0.26 -4.38 0.04
CA VAL A 114 0.90 -3.49 0.05
C VAL A 114 1.35 -3.26 1.47
N ASN A 115 2.60 -3.57 1.77
CA ASN A 115 3.21 -3.29 3.06
C ASN A 115 4.39 -2.35 2.82
N ARG A 116 4.43 -1.23 3.56
CA ARG A 116 5.62 -0.38 3.62
C ARG A 116 6.38 -0.62 4.90
N TYR A 117 7.69 -0.71 4.81
CA TYR A 117 8.53 -0.79 6.00
C TYR A 117 8.58 0.57 6.71
N ASP A 118 8.62 0.56 8.03
CA ASP A 118 8.54 1.73 8.93
C ASP A 118 9.59 2.84 8.66
N ASN A 119 10.60 2.56 7.85
CA ASN A 119 11.64 3.53 7.47
C ASN A 119 11.13 4.72 6.64
N TYR A 120 9.86 4.70 6.19
CA TYR A 120 9.25 5.85 5.49
C TYR A 120 8.72 6.95 6.42
N LEU A 121 8.51 6.64 7.69
CA LEU A 121 7.98 7.63 8.65
C LEU A 121 9.08 8.48 9.30
N SER A 122 10.34 8.18 9.07
CA SER A 122 11.45 8.97 9.60
C SER A 122 12.21 9.69 8.49
N THR A 123 11.81 10.91 8.16
CA THR A 123 12.72 11.95 7.65
C THR A 123 13.76 12.37 8.71
N GLU A 124 13.64 11.89 9.92
CA GLU A 124 14.72 11.79 10.88
C GLU A 124 15.25 10.36 10.81
N SER A 125 16.44 10.19 10.23
CA SER A 125 17.23 9.00 10.46
C SER A 125 17.17 8.74 11.97
N GLU A 126 16.48 7.67 12.40
CA GLU A 126 16.63 7.20 13.77
C GLU A 126 18.11 6.92 13.95
N LYS A 127 18.80 7.92 14.48
CA LYS A 127 20.18 7.72 14.92
C LYS A 127 20.05 6.64 15.97
N ILE A 128 20.66 5.47 15.69
CA ILE A 128 20.83 4.46 16.73
C ILE A 128 21.35 5.24 17.95
N PRO A 129 20.65 5.23 19.07
CA PRO A 129 21.08 5.98 20.25
C PRO A 129 22.53 5.61 20.56
N THR A 130 23.35 6.57 20.87
CA THR A 130 24.75 6.33 21.23
C THR A 130 24.95 6.16 22.73
N GLU A 131 23.92 6.45 23.53
CA GLU A 131 23.91 6.41 24.99
C GLU A 131 22.60 5.79 25.49
N PHE A 132 22.66 5.15 26.67
CA PHE A 132 21.45 4.74 27.38
C PHE A 132 20.79 5.98 27.96
N ALA A 133 19.52 6.22 27.63
CA ALA A 133 18.78 7.34 28.15
C ALA A 133 17.36 6.93 28.56
N LEU A 134 16.84 7.58 29.60
CA LEU A 134 15.44 7.55 29.98
C LEU A 134 14.90 8.97 29.86
N HIS A 135 13.91 9.16 29.01
CA HIS A 135 13.29 10.46 28.78
C HIS A 135 12.15 10.74 29.78
N GLU A 136 11.81 12.01 29.92
CA GLU A 136 10.65 12.39 30.71
C GLU A 136 9.37 11.76 30.11
N ASN A 137 8.49 11.34 31.00
CA ASN A 137 7.19 10.79 30.56
C ASN A 137 6.29 11.91 30.00
N TYR A 138 5.59 11.60 28.91
CA TYR A 138 4.66 12.54 28.28
C TYR A 138 3.31 11.86 27.96
N PRO A 139 2.19 12.54 28.25
CA PRO A 139 2.05 13.80 28.99
C PRO A 139 2.41 13.64 30.47
N ASN A 140 2.81 14.74 31.10
CA ASN A 140 3.00 14.85 32.56
C ASN A 140 2.53 16.24 33.03
N PRO A 141 1.45 16.37 33.83
CA PRO A 141 0.61 15.29 34.39
C PRO A 141 -0.15 14.48 33.36
N PHE A 142 -0.45 13.21 33.67
CA PHE A 142 -1.15 12.31 32.78
C PHE A 142 -2.57 11.95 33.25
N ASN A 143 -3.47 11.60 32.28
CA ASN A 143 -4.84 11.15 32.57
C ASN A 143 -5.39 10.34 31.39
N PRO A 144 -5.66 9.04 31.51
CA PRO A 144 -5.21 8.11 32.54
C PRO A 144 -3.84 7.49 32.22
N SER A 145 -3.23 7.79 31.05
CA SER A 145 -2.02 7.15 30.55
C SER A 145 -0.91 8.14 30.25
N THR A 146 0.33 7.66 30.30
CA THR A 146 1.53 8.39 29.86
C THR A 146 2.46 7.43 29.12
N THR A 147 3.30 7.97 28.26
CA THR A 147 4.31 7.22 27.52
C THR A 147 5.68 7.42 28.17
N LEU A 148 6.39 6.32 28.37
CA LEU A 148 7.79 6.31 28.79
C LEU A 148 8.65 5.98 27.58
N ARG A 149 9.63 6.85 27.27
CA ARG A 149 10.59 6.66 26.19
C ARG A 149 11.97 6.42 26.80
N PHE A 150 12.68 5.43 26.24
CA PHE A 150 14.07 5.16 26.60
C PHE A 150 14.87 4.76 25.37
N ASP A 151 16.16 5.07 25.38
CA ASP A 151 17.07 4.83 24.29
C ASP A 151 18.06 3.70 24.67
N LEU A 152 18.29 2.77 23.73
CA LEU A 152 19.19 1.64 23.88
C LEU A 152 20.21 1.66 22.73
N PRO A 153 21.50 1.90 22.97
CA PRO A 153 22.51 1.91 21.93
C PRO A 153 22.92 0.51 21.47
N GLU A 154 22.56 -0.52 22.21
CA GLU A 154 22.84 -1.93 21.90
C GLU A 154 21.72 -2.84 22.41
N VAL A 155 21.70 -4.08 21.94
CA VAL A 155 20.74 -5.10 22.40
C VAL A 155 20.94 -5.35 23.89
N SER A 156 19.96 -5.00 24.71
CA SER A 156 20.04 -5.02 26.16
C SER A 156 18.76 -5.54 26.81
N ASN A 157 18.90 -6.18 27.98
CA ASN A 157 17.76 -6.54 28.79
C ASN A 157 17.29 -5.33 29.58
N VAL A 158 16.02 -4.96 29.44
CA VAL A 158 15.41 -3.81 30.13
C VAL A 158 14.48 -4.30 31.21
N ILE A 159 14.60 -3.73 32.42
CA ILE A 159 13.68 -3.94 33.54
C ILE A 159 13.12 -2.59 33.95
N LEU A 160 11.83 -2.36 33.73
CA LEU A 160 11.12 -1.19 34.21
C LEU A 160 10.49 -1.48 35.55
N THR A 161 10.84 -0.68 36.56
CA THR A 161 10.23 -0.78 37.92
C THR A 161 9.66 0.57 38.29
N ILE A 162 8.39 0.57 38.71
CA ILE A 162 7.67 1.79 39.13
C ILE A 162 7.52 1.78 40.64
N TYR A 163 7.79 2.92 41.24
CA TYR A 163 7.66 3.15 42.70
C TYR A 163 6.66 4.26 42.96
N ASN A 164 5.91 4.14 44.04
CA ASN A 164 5.09 5.25 44.56
C ASN A 164 5.95 6.26 45.30
N MET A 165 5.33 7.35 45.77
CA MET A 165 6.02 8.43 46.50
C MET A 165 6.61 7.96 47.85
N LEU A 166 6.19 6.83 48.39
CA LEU A 166 6.72 6.21 49.61
C LEU A 166 7.87 5.21 49.32
N GLY A 167 8.30 5.11 48.05
CA GLY A 167 9.37 4.18 47.65
C GLY A 167 8.94 2.72 47.57
N GLN A 168 7.65 2.43 47.59
CA GLN A 168 7.15 1.06 47.45
C GLN A 168 6.94 0.76 45.98
N LYS A 169 7.33 -0.44 45.58
CA LYS A 169 7.09 -0.95 44.22
C LYS A 169 5.58 -1.09 43.99
N VAL A 170 5.12 -0.59 42.84
CA VAL A 170 3.70 -0.62 42.44
C VAL A 170 3.47 -1.70 41.43
#